data_21316800208ad5cf45158be1d1f42de2
#
_entry.id   21316800208ad5cf45158be1d1f42de2
#
_cell.length_a   1.000
_cell.length_b   1.000
_cell.length_c   1.000
_cell.angle_alpha   90.00
_cell.angle_beta   90.00
_cell.angle_gamma   90.00
#
_symmetry.space_group_name_H-M   'P 1'
#
loop_
_entity.id
_entity.type
_entity.pdbx_description
1 polymer ?
#
loop_
_entity_poly.entity_id
_entity_poly.type
_entity_poly.pdbx_seq_one_letter_code
_entity_poly.pdbx_strand_id
1 'polypeptide(L)'
;MSLGRSTAHAPGSEDAIARMWGISARVRVKAFSFAWHALLLFALLVGPTRAEPPLSMQQIAPGEYAHRAHDDIATRANKGDIANVGFIVGTRCVAVIDTGGTLAEGRALRQAVRQITPLPVCYVINTHMHPDHIFGNAAFVDDHPQFVGSVKLAQAEASRAENYLRALNRELGDIAEGSEIIGPTQTVDGSATLDLGDRPLTLRTWQTAHTNNDLTVYDEKSGTLWTGDLLFVRCIPVVDGSVVGWLEDITRIKQMNPRHVVPGHGPLDPPWQQSLEAEEQYLAELAGDVREAIRRGATIQQAVDTVGLDQRDKWLLYEIYHRRNVTAAYAELEWEQ
;
A
#
# COMPACT_ATOMS: atom_id res chain seq x y z
N MET A 1 -40.91 21.79 -55.07
CA MET A 1 -41.32 20.71 -55.97
C MET A 1 -41.34 19.46 -55.11
N SER A 2 -42.43 19.13 -54.57
CA SER A 2 -43.59 18.39 -55.08
C SER A 2 -43.41 16.90 -54.84
N LEU A 3 -44.10 16.44 -53.83
CA LEU A 3 -45.18 15.40 -53.89
C LEU A 3 -44.63 13.97 -53.87
N GLY A 4 -45.18 13.03 -53.15
CA GLY A 4 -46.44 12.85 -52.44
C GLY A 4 -46.45 11.46 -51.84
N ARG A 5 -47.06 11.28 -50.70
CA ARG A 5 -48.27 10.54 -50.37
C ARG A 5 -48.47 9.17 -51.06
N SER A 6 -48.70 8.09 -50.26
CA SER A 6 -50.05 7.63 -49.89
C SER A 6 -49.94 6.25 -49.22
N THR A 7 -50.33 6.02 -47.98
CA THR A 7 -51.59 5.47 -47.41
C THR A 7 -52.08 4.15 -48.02
N ALA A 8 -52.30 3.10 -47.24
CA ALA A 8 -53.57 2.56 -46.78
C ALA A 8 -53.40 1.12 -46.30
N HIS A 9 -53.73 0.83 -45.11
CA HIS A 9 -54.98 0.23 -44.57
C HIS A 9 -55.12 -1.31 -44.67
N ALA A 10 -55.28 -1.85 -43.48
CA ALA A 10 -55.79 -3.11 -43.03
C ALA A 10 -57.11 -3.59 -43.73
N PRO A 11 -57.80 -4.66 -43.41
CA PRO A 11 -57.83 -5.49 -42.18
C PRO A 11 -58.09 -7.04 -42.42
N GLY A 12 -58.04 -7.75 -41.32
CA GLY A 12 -59.05 -8.72 -40.88
C GLY A 12 -59.04 -10.12 -41.48
N SER A 13 -58.97 -11.10 -40.69
CA SER A 13 -60.13 -11.95 -40.35
C SER A 13 -59.70 -13.07 -39.42
N GLU A 14 -60.52 -13.10 -38.39
CA GLU A 14 -60.65 -14.20 -37.42
C GLU A 14 -61.16 -15.47 -38.09
N ASP A 15 -60.97 -16.53 -37.27
CA ASP A 15 -61.77 -17.77 -37.28
C ASP A 15 -61.59 -18.78 -38.43
N ALA A 16 -61.02 -19.84 -37.98
CA ALA A 16 -61.55 -21.22 -38.08
C ALA A 16 -60.42 -22.24 -37.99
N ILE A 17 -60.32 -22.99 -36.98
CA ILE A 17 -60.64 -24.42 -36.92
C ILE A 17 -60.31 -24.91 -35.49
N ALA A 18 -61.31 -24.88 -34.66
CA ALA A 18 -61.34 -25.73 -33.51
C ALA A 18 -61.91 -27.07 -33.98
N ARG A 19 -61.30 -28.13 -33.52
CA ARG A 19 -61.76 -29.53 -33.43
C ARG A 19 -60.82 -30.49 -34.15
N MET A 20 -60.03 -31.17 -33.37
CA MET A 20 -60.10 -32.66 -33.29
C MET A 20 -58.93 -33.15 -32.42
N TRP A 21 -59.31 -34.09 -31.61
CA TRP A 21 -58.54 -35.04 -30.80
C TRP A 21 -58.21 -34.55 -29.37
N GLY A 22 -59.16 -34.97 -28.52
CA GLY A 22 -58.96 -35.05 -27.08
C GLY A 22 -57.88 -36.05 -26.70
N ILE A 23 -57.01 -35.62 -25.83
CA ILE A 23 -56.26 -36.46 -24.91
C ILE A 23 -56.23 -35.74 -23.53
N SER A 24 -56.83 -36.50 -22.63
CA SER A 24 -56.91 -36.41 -21.18
C SER A 24 -55.90 -35.55 -20.45
N ALA A 25 -56.42 -34.59 -19.71
CA ALA A 25 -55.74 -33.91 -18.59
C ALA A 25 -55.51 -34.90 -17.44
N ARG A 26 -54.29 -35.40 -17.31
CA ARG A 26 -53.74 -35.98 -16.06
C ARG A 26 -52.23 -36.25 -16.24
N VAL A 27 -51.38 -35.29 -16.18
CA VAL A 27 -49.98 -35.35 -15.70
C VAL A 27 -49.42 -33.93 -15.69
N ARG A 28 -49.69 -33.14 -14.68
CA ARG A 28 -48.93 -31.92 -14.39
C ARG A 28 -49.07 -31.52 -12.91
N VAL A 29 -48.64 -32.37 -12.02
CA VAL A 29 -48.31 -31.94 -10.64
C VAL A 29 -47.22 -32.87 -10.10
N LYS A 30 -46.01 -32.80 -10.62
CA LYS A 30 -44.80 -33.38 -9.95
C LYS A 30 -43.48 -32.77 -10.40
N ALA A 31 -43.47 -31.70 -11.17
CA ALA A 31 -42.20 -31.08 -11.63
C ALA A 31 -41.80 -29.80 -10.94
N PHE A 32 -42.59 -29.27 -10.00
CA PHE A 32 -42.27 -27.98 -9.34
C PHE A 32 -41.63 -28.11 -7.93
N SER A 33 -41.57 -29.30 -7.38
CA SER A 33 -41.05 -29.49 -6.01
C SER A 33 -39.55 -29.75 -5.96
N PHE A 34 -38.89 -30.08 -7.06
CA PHE A 34 -37.42 -30.39 -7.05
C PHE A 34 -36.52 -29.16 -7.29
N ALA A 35 -37.03 -28.14 -7.97
CA ALA A 35 -36.22 -26.95 -8.26
C ALA A 35 -36.01 -26.03 -7.03
N TRP A 36 -36.96 -26.00 -6.10
CA TRP A 36 -36.87 -25.19 -4.89
C TRP A 36 -35.96 -25.77 -3.82
N HIS A 37 -35.79 -27.09 -3.77
CA HIS A 37 -34.88 -27.72 -2.82
C HIS A 37 -33.41 -27.64 -3.27
N ALA A 38 -33.15 -27.58 -4.60
CA ALA A 38 -31.81 -27.38 -5.13
C ALA A 38 -31.30 -25.95 -4.94
N LEU A 39 -32.16 -24.93 -4.99
CA LEU A 39 -31.83 -23.53 -4.73
C LEU A 39 -31.55 -23.26 -3.23
N LEU A 40 -32.23 -23.96 -2.33
CA LEU A 40 -32.02 -23.83 -0.88
C LEU A 40 -30.71 -24.52 -0.42
N LEU A 41 -30.27 -25.58 -1.11
CA LEU A 41 -29.00 -26.26 -0.79
C LEU A 41 -27.77 -25.50 -1.31
N PHE A 42 -27.91 -24.68 -2.37
CA PHE A 42 -26.77 -23.86 -2.88
C PHE A 42 -26.52 -22.59 -2.06
N ALA A 43 -27.53 -22.07 -1.35
CA ALA A 43 -27.41 -20.90 -0.47
C ALA A 43 -26.72 -21.23 0.87
N LEU A 44 -26.53 -22.51 1.22
CA LEU A 44 -25.92 -22.95 2.48
C LEU A 44 -24.41 -23.26 2.36
N LEU A 45 -23.81 -23.16 1.15
CA LEU A 45 -22.38 -23.42 0.93
C LEU A 45 -21.51 -22.17 0.87
N VAL A 46 -22.10 -20.97 0.88
CA VAL A 46 -21.35 -19.74 1.16
C VAL A 46 -21.31 -19.60 2.68
N GLY A 47 -20.38 -20.31 3.29
CA GLY A 47 -20.04 -20.07 4.69
C GLY A 47 -19.74 -18.57 4.88
N PRO A 48 -20.04 -17.99 6.05
CA PRO A 48 -19.67 -16.60 6.31
C PRO A 48 -18.19 -16.47 6.05
N THR A 49 -17.81 -15.62 5.09
CA THR A 49 -16.43 -15.17 4.95
C THR A 49 -16.04 -14.62 6.32
N ARG A 50 -15.19 -15.35 7.02
CA ARG A 50 -14.74 -14.95 8.35
C ARG A 50 -14.01 -13.63 8.16
N ALA A 51 -14.62 -12.55 8.64
CA ALA A 51 -13.99 -11.24 8.58
C ALA A 51 -12.59 -11.35 9.25
N GLU A 52 -11.57 -10.83 8.59
CA GLU A 52 -10.24 -10.75 9.21
C GLU A 52 -10.37 -9.96 10.52
N PRO A 53 -9.68 -10.38 11.61
CA PRO A 53 -9.65 -9.59 12.82
C PRO A 53 -9.01 -8.22 12.53
N PRO A 54 -9.41 -7.16 13.25
CA PRO A 54 -8.79 -5.85 13.09
C PRO A 54 -7.32 -5.90 13.47
N LEU A 55 -6.49 -5.04 12.85
CA LEU A 55 -5.11 -4.85 13.27
C LEU A 55 -5.06 -4.33 14.72
N SER A 56 -4.05 -4.78 15.46
CA SER A 56 -3.76 -4.24 16.80
C SER A 56 -3.14 -2.85 16.64
N MET A 57 -3.84 -1.83 17.12
CA MET A 57 -3.40 -0.44 17.01
C MET A 57 -2.85 0.08 18.33
N GLN A 58 -1.71 0.76 18.27
CA GLN A 58 -1.15 1.56 19.37
C GLN A 58 -1.53 3.01 19.15
N GLN A 59 -2.03 3.69 20.18
CA GLN A 59 -2.22 5.13 20.12
C GLN A 59 -0.88 5.84 20.34
N ILE A 60 -0.42 6.58 19.32
CA ILE A 60 0.84 7.35 19.34
C ILE A 60 0.60 8.71 20.01
N ALA A 61 -0.47 9.37 19.63
CA ALA A 61 -0.93 10.64 20.18
C ALA A 61 -2.47 10.68 20.15
N PRO A 62 -3.13 11.65 20.81
CA PRO A 62 -4.58 11.76 20.75
C PRO A 62 -5.11 11.82 19.31
N GLY A 63 -5.88 10.79 18.93
CA GLY A 63 -6.45 10.62 17.60
C GLY A 63 -5.49 10.08 16.55
N GLU A 64 -4.31 9.60 16.91
CA GLU A 64 -3.35 8.94 16.03
C GLU A 64 -3.09 7.50 16.47
N TYR A 65 -3.18 6.60 15.54
CA TYR A 65 -3.08 5.17 15.78
C TYR A 65 -2.18 4.52 14.73
N ALA A 66 -1.19 3.76 15.17
CA ALA A 66 -0.29 3.00 14.32
C ALA A 66 -0.31 1.52 14.67
N HIS A 67 -0.20 0.68 13.66
CA HIS A 67 0.09 -0.74 13.79
C HIS A 67 1.59 -0.95 13.74
N ARG A 68 2.10 -1.76 14.67
CA ARG A 68 3.50 -2.20 14.67
C ARG A 68 3.61 -3.52 13.92
N ALA A 69 4.22 -3.46 12.74
CA ALA A 69 4.44 -4.63 11.89
C ALA A 69 5.62 -5.52 12.37
N HIS A 70 5.83 -6.64 11.68
CA HIS A 70 6.92 -7.58 11.95
C HIS A 70 8.25 -7.07 11.39
N ASP A 71 9.35 -7.22 12.16
CA ASP A 71 10.72 -6.98 11.69
C ASP A 71 11.21 -8.18 10.86
N ASP A 72 10.57 -8.46 9.73
CA ASP A 72 10.82 -9.65 8.90
C ASP A 72 10.57 -9.33 7.41
N ILE A 73 10.82 -10.30 6.54
CA ILE A 73 10.37 -10.26 5.14
C ILE A 73 8.90 -10.71 5.04
N ALA A 74 8.24 -10.34 3.95
CA ALA A 74 6.89 -10.81 3.66
C ALA A 74 6.86 -12.33 3.50
N THR A 75 6.01 -13.00 4.28
CA THR A 75 5.84 -14.45 4.31
C THR A 75 4.37 -14.82 4.42
N ARG A 76 4.04 -16.07 4.13
CA ARG A 76 2.68 -16.57 4.36
C ARG A 76 2.29 -16.54 5.85
N ALA A 77 3.24 -16.63 6.77
CA ALA A 77 3.00 -16.64 8.21
C ALA A 77 2.59 -15.25 8.75
N ASN A 78 3.29 -14.19 8.30
CA ASN A 78 2.95 -12.81 8.65
C ASN A 78 1.96 -12.16 7.66
N LYS A 79 1.56 -12.86 6.59
CA LYS A 79 0.60 -12.39 5.57
C LYS A 79 1.02 -11.11 4.85
N GLY A 80 2.30 -10.79 4.83
CA GLY A 80 2.84 -9.55 4.25
C GLY A 80 2.87 -8.36 5.21
N ASP A 81 2.48 -8.52 6.47
CA ASP A 81 2.51 -7.49 7.51
C ASP A 81 3.95 -7.25 7.97
N ILE A 82 4.63 -6.34 7.29
CA ILE A 82 6.04 -5.99 7.54
C ILE A 82 6.30 -4.48 7.59
N ALA A 83 5.36 -3.63 7.16
CA ALA A 83 5.46 -2.17 7.21
C ALA A 83 4.49 -1.60 8.25
N ASN A 84 4.93 -0.59 9.00
CA ASN A 84 4.07 0.14 9.91
C ASN A 84 3.04 0.94 9.13
N VAL A 85 1.78 0.76 9.47
CA VAL A 85 0.64 1.45 8.86
C VAL A 85 -0.23 2.08 9.94
N GLY A 86 -1.08 3.03 9.58
CA GLY A 86 -1.99 3.57 10.59
C GLY A 86 -2.94 4.64 10.08
N PHE A 87 -3.46 5.44 11.00
CA PHE A 87 -4.42 6.48 10.64
C PHE A 87 -4.50 7.61 11.66
N ILE A 88 -4.95 8.76 11.17
CA ILE A 88 -5.14 10.00 11.92
C ILE A 88 -6.61 10.38 11.85
N VAL A 89 -7.22 10.62 13.01
CA VAL A 89 -8.63 10.99 13.17
C VAL A 89 -8.75 12.48 13.42
N GLY A 90 -9.43 13.20 12.52
CA GLY A 90 -9.84 14.59 12.71
C GLY A 90 -11.24 14.72 13.29
N THR A 91 -11.85 15.90 13.16
CA THR A 91 -13.27 16.11 13.55
C THR A 91 -14.23 15.83 12.39
N ARG A 92 -13.77 15.85 11.15
CA ARG A 92 -14.56 15.63 9.94
C ARG A 92 -14.35 14.25 9.34
N CYS A 93 -13.12 13.77 9.27
CA CYS A 93 -12.79 12.50 8.65
C CYS A 93 -11.44 11.95 9.13
N VAL A 94 -11.05 10.82 8.52
CA VAL A 94 -9.84 10.06 8.80
C VAL A 94 -8.90 10.12 7.59
N ALA A 95 -7.59 10.25 7.83
CA ALA A 95 -6.54 9.92 6.88
C ALA A 95 -5.88 8.59 7.29
N VAL A 96 -5.82 7.64 6.38
CA VAL A 96 -5.04 6.40 6.51
C VAL A 96 -3.67 6.66 5.91
N ILE A 97 -2.61 6.21 6.56
CA ILE A 97 -1.22 6.33 6.09
C ILE A 97 -0.68 4.94 5.88
N ASP A 98 -0.40 4.64 4.62
CA ASP A 98 -0.10 3.32 4.09
C ASP A 98 -1.16 2.26 4.45
N THR A 99 -1.16 1.13 3.78
CA THR A 99 -2.27 0.19 3.89
C THR A 99 -1.86 -1.27 4.06
N GLY A 100 -0.55 -1.52 4.05
CA GLY A 100 0.00 -2.86 4.20
C GLY A 100 0.21 -3.63 2.91
N GLY A 101 0.79 -4.81 3.04
CA GLY A 101 1.28 -5.64 1.95
C GLY A 101 0.24 -6.51 1.26
N THR A 102 -1.02 -6.53 1.74
CA THR A 102 -2.10 -7.34 1.15
C THR A 102 -3.47 -6.70 1.33
N LEU A 103 -4.42 -7.09 0.48
CA LEU A 103 -5.84 -6.74 0.66
C LEU A 103 -6.36 -7.16 2.04
N ALA A 104 -5.94 -8.32 2.54
CA ALA A 104 -6.35 -8.82 3.86
C ALA A 104 -5.89 -7.90 4.99
N GLU A 105 -4.65 -7.42 4.93
CA GLU A 105 -4.11 -6.45 5.89
C GLU A 105 -4.84 -5.11 5.79
N GLY A 106 -5.05 -4.59 4.58
CA GLY A 106 -5.84 -3.37 4.36
C GLY A 106 -7.27 -3.47 4.93
N ARG A 107 -7.92 -4.64 4.79
CA ARG A 107 -9.24 -4.90 5.40
C ARG A 107 -9.19 -4.90 6.93
N ALA A 108 -8.15 -5.47 7.51
CA ALA A 108 -7.94 -5.49 8.95
C ALA A 108 -7.67 -4.06 9.49
N LEU A 109 -6.90 -3.25 8.76
CA LEU A 109 -6.69 -1.83 9.07
C LEU A 109 -8.00 -1.03 8.98
N ARG A 110 -8.76 -1.20 7.89
CA ARG A 110 -10.06 -0.55 7.71
C ARG A 110 -11.03 -0.91 8.83
N GLN A 111 -11.00 -2.15 9.30
CA GLN A 111 -11.80 -2.59 10.43
C GLN A 111 -11.35 -1.94 11.74
N ALA A 112 -10.04 -1.77 11.95
CA ALA A 112 -9.50 -1.05 13.11
C ALA A 112 -9.97 0.42 13.12
N VAL A 113 -9.94 1.11 11.98
CA VAL A 113 -10.50 2.47 11.83
C VAL A 113 -11.96 2.51 12.30
N ARG A 114 -12.81 1.59 11.79
CA ARG A 114 -14.25 1.55 12.11
C ARG A 114 -14.56 1.22 13.57
N GLN A 115 -13.65 0.53 14.27
CA GLN A 115 -13.81 0.28 15.72
C GLN A 115 -13.52 1.52 16.56
N ILE A 116 -12.66 2.42 16.08
CA ILE A 116 -12.22 3.61 16.81
C ILE A 116 -13.12 4.80 16.51
N THR A 117 -13.59 4.95 15.27
CA THR A 117 -14.40 6.10 14.88
C THR A 117 -15.44 5.75 13.80
N PRO A 118 -16.65 6.36 13.85
CA PRO A 118 -17.64 6.26 12.78
C PRO A 118 -17.38 7.25 11.62
N LEU A 119 -16.35 8.09 11.70
CA LEU A 119 -16.03 9.09 10.67
C LEU A 119 -15.59 8.43 9.37
N PRO A 120 -15.91 9.03 8.20
CA PRO A 120 -15.50 8.51 6.91
C PRO A 120 -13.98 8.63 6.72
N VAL A 121 -13.41 7.73 5.91
CA VAL A 121 -12.04 7.86 5.41
C VAL A 121 -12.05 8.82 4.22
N CYS A 122 -11.43 10.00 4.36
CA CYS A 122 -11.32 10.99 3.29
C CYS A 122 -10.08 10.75 2.43
N TYR A 123 -9.00 10.28 3.05
CA TYR A 123 -7.70 10.13 2.41
C TYR A 123 -7.07 8.79 2.75
N VAL A 124 -6.47 8.18 1.73
CA VAL A 124 -5.48 7.12 1.86
C VAL A 124 -4.18 7.68 1.30
N ILE A 125 -3.18 7.87 2.14
CA ILE A 125 -1.92 8.51 1.79
C ILE A 125 -0.86 7.41 1.68
N ASN A 126 -0.28 7.24 0.49
CA ASN A 126 0.84 6.33 0.30
C ASN A 126 2.15 7.10 0.38
N THR A 127 3.03 6.66 1.27
CA THR A 127 4.34 7.28 1.47
C THR A 127 5.26 7.05 0.29
N HIS A 128 5.17 5.89 -0.36
CA HIS A 128 5.92 5.52 -1.56
C HIS A 128 5.36 4.24 -2.21
N MET A 129 6.01 3.76 -3.27
CA MET A 129 5.49 2.71 -4.17
C MET A 129 5.67 1.27 -3.70
N HIS A 130 6.36 0.99 -2.58
CA HIS A 130 6.68 -0.41 -2.24
C HIS A 130 5.44 -1.23 -1.84
N PRO A 131 5.45 -2.53 -2.15
CA PRO A 131 4.28 -3.42 -2.01
C PRO A 131 3.68 -3.45 -0.62
N ASP A 132 4.51 -3.46 0.42
CA ASP A 132 4.11 -3.52 1.82
C ASP A 132 3.46 -2.23 2.35
N HIS A 133 3.41 -1.17 1.54
CA HIS A 133 2.75 0.10 1.83
C HIS A 133 1.46 0.31 1.03
N ILE A 134 1.30 -0.33 -0.15
CA ILE A 134 0.24 0.02 -1.11
C ILE A 134 -0.76 -1.09 -1.42
N PHE A 135 -0.44 -2.37 -1.21
CA PHE A 135 -1.32 -3.45 -1.66
C PHE A 135 -2.63 -3.59 -0.87
N GLY A 136 -2.72 -2.96 0.30
CA GLY A 136 -3.97 -2.86 1.04
C GLY A 136 -4.92 -1.75 0.55
N ASN A 137 -4.52 -0.90 -0.41
CA ASN A 137 -5.32 0.21 -0.95
C ASN A 137 -6.71 -0.25 -1.41
N ALA A 138 -6.80 -1.42 -2.04
CA ALA A 138 -8.03 -1.99 -2.55
C ALA A 138 -9.12 -2.19 -1.46
N ALA A 139 -8.73 -2.32 -0.18
CA ALA A 139 -9.68 -2.42 0.93
C ALA A 139 -10.49 -1.15 1.16
N PHE A 140 -10.02 0.00 0.70
CA PHE A 140 -10.61 1.31 0.94
C PHE A 140 -11.39 1.88 -0.25
N VAL A 141 -11.37 1.23 -1.41
CA VAL A 141 -12.02 1.72 -2.65
C VAL A 141 -13.50 2.04 -2.43
N ASP A 142 -14.22 1.19 -1.69
CA ASP A 142 -15.66 1.39 -1.40
C ASP A 142 -15.95 2.57 -0.45
N ASP A 143 -14.96 3.10 0.26
CA ASP A 143 -15.10 4.31 1.08
C ASP A 143 -14.97 5.58 0.24
N HIS A 144 -14.59 5.45 -1.04
CA HIS A 144 -14.38 6.54 -2.00
C HIS A 144 -13.41 7.63 -1.49
N PRO A 145 -12.27 7.28 -0.88
CA PRO A 145 -11.29 8.27 -0.43
C PRO A 145 -10.56 8.88 -1.62
N GLN A 146 -9.86 9.97 -1.37
CA GLN A 146 -8.78 10.38 -2.25
C GLN A 146 -7.53 9.57 -1.93
N PHE A 147 -6.98 8.86 -2.91
CA PHE A 147 -5.68 8.24 -2.83
C PHE A 147 -4.63 9.30 -3.12
N VAL A 148 -3.75 9.56 -2.15
CA VAL A 148 -2.79 10.66 -2.18
C VAL A 148 -1.37 10.11 -2.19
N GLY A 149 -0.51 10.65 -3.04
CA GLY A 149 0.90 10.29 -3.07
C GLY A 149 1.75 11.31 -3.81
N SER A 150 3.05 11.08 -3.88
CA SER A 150 3.96 11.92 -4.68
C SER A 150 3.50 12.00 -6.13
N VAL A 151 3.75 13.13 -6.79
CA VAL A 151 3.51 13.30 -8.24
C VAL A 151 4.19 12.23 -9.10
N LYS A 152 5.25 11.60 -8.59
CA LYS A 152 5.98 10.51 -9.28
C LYS A 152 5.40 9.11 -8.98
N LEU A 153 4.50 8.97 -7.99
CA LEU A 153 4.04 7.67 -7.49
C LEU A 153 3.40 6.82 -8.58
N ALA A 154 2.44 7.36 -9.34
CA ALA A 154 1.73 6.60 -10.38
C ALA A 154 2.67 6.02 -11.45
N GLN A 155 3.68 6.78 -11.88
CA GLN A 155 4.67 6.30 -12.85
C GLN A 155 5.57 5.23 -12.23
N ALA A 156 5.98 5.40 -10.99
CA ALA A 156 6.81 4.46 -10.26
C ALA A 156 6.09 3.11 -10.08
N GLU A 157 4.84 3.13 -9.62
CA GLU A 157 3.98 1.95 -9.51
C GLU A 157 3.81 1.23 -10.86
N ALA A 158 3.44 1.97 -11.91
CA ALA A 158 3.23 1.40 -13.25
C ALA A 158 4.50 0.71 -13.77
N SER A 159 5.68 1.25 -13.51
CA SER A 159 6.96 0.67 -13.95
C SER A 159 7.30 -0.65 -13.26
N ARG A 160 6.78 -0.91 -12.06
CA ARG A 160 7.06 -2.06 -11.22
C ARG A 160 5.90 -3.05 -11.10
N ALA A 161 4.68 -2.66 -11.53
CA ALA A 161 3.42 -3.37 -11.27
C ALA A 161 3.50 -4.87 -11.56
N GLU A 162 3.96 -5.26 -12.74
CA GLU A 162 4.05 -6.68 -13.14
C GLU A 162 5.02 -7.47 -12.25
N ASN A 163 6.16 -6.87 -11.90
CA ASN A 163 7.15 -7.50 -11.03
C ASN A 163 6.63 -7.66 -9.61
N TYR A 164 5.98 -6.63 -9.06
CA TYR A 164 5.41 -6.64 -7.72
C TYR A 164 4.29 -7.67 -7.58
N LEU A 165 3.35 -7.71 -8.53
CA LEU A 165 2.27 -8.70 -8.53
C LEU A 165 2.78 -10.13 -8.69
N ARG A 166 3.79 -10.35 -9.54
CA ARG A 166 4.43 -11.67 -9.66
C ARG A 166 5.15 -12.11 -8.38
N ALA A 167 5.88 -11.20 -7.74
CA ALA A 167 6.55 -11.46 -6.46
C ALA A 167 5.54 -11.76 -5.36
N LEU A 168 4.51 -10.95 -5.21
CA LEU A 168 3.44 -11.11 -4.24
C LEU A 168 2.77 -12.50 -4.37
N ASN A 169 2.37 -12.88 -5.58
CA ASN A 169 1.76 -14.18 -5.83
C ASN A 169 2.72 -15.35 -5.57
N ARG A 170 4.00 -15.20 -5.90
CA ARG A 170 5.02 -16.23 -5.64
C ARG A 170 5.25 -16.45 -4.15
N GLU A 171 5.30 -15.36 -3.38
CA GLU A 171 5.68 -15.38 -1.96
C GLU A 171 4.48 -15.70 -1.05
N LEU A 172 3.32 -15.14 -1.34
CA LEU A 172 2.13 -15.23 -0.49
C LEU A 172 1.05 -16.19 -1.03
N GLY A 173 1.04 -16.50 -2.33
CA GLY A 173 0.06 -17.40 -2.95
C GLY A 173 -1.38 -16.88 -2.80
N ASP A 174 -2.27 -17.70 -2.23
CA ASP A 174 -3.68 -17.37 -1.99
C ASP A 174 -3.91 -16.19 -1.03
N ILE A 175 -2.95 -15.87 -0.18
CA ILE A 175 -3.00 -14.69 0.71
C ILE A 175 -2.95 -13.39 -0.10
N ALA A 176 -2.32 -13.42 -1.29
CA ALA A 176 -2.25 -12.30 -2.22
C ALA A 176 -3.58 -11.99 -2.94
N GLU A 177 -4.58 -12.89 -2.84
CA GLU A 177 -5.82 -12.79 -3.61
C GLU A 177 -6.54 -11.46 -3.40
N GLY A 178 -6.85 -10.79 -4.52
CA GLY A 178 -7.52 -9.49 -4.54
C GLY A 178 -6.63 -8.30 -4.20
N SER A 179 -5.33 -8.52 -3.89
CA SER A 179 -4.37 -7.43 -3.74
C SER A 179 -4.04 -6.84 -5.11
N GLU A 180 -4.17 -5.53 -5.25
CA GLU A 180 -3.94 -4.81 -6.50
C GLU A 180 -3.36 -3.43 -6.23
N ILE A 181 -2.74 -2.84 -7.26
CA ILE A 181 -2.19 -1.49 -7.17
C ILE A 181 -3.30 -0.50 -7.50
N ILE A 182 -3.65 0.35 -6.55
CA ILE A 182 -4.57 1.48 -6.71
C ILE A 182 -3.73 2.76 -6.64
N GLY A 183 -3.50 3.36 -7.79
CA GLY A 183 -2.68 4.56 -7.89
C GLY A 183 -3.35 5.83 -7.32
N PRO A 184 -2.57 6.92 -7.14
CA PRO A 184 -3.05 8.16 -6.54
C PRO A 184 -4.08 8.86 -7.45
N THR A 185 -5.16 9.37 -6.84
CA THR A 185 -6.14 10.25 -7.48
C THR A 185 -5.83 11.73 -7.23
N GLN A 186 -5.03 12.00 -6.20
CA GLN A 186 -4.48 13.32 -5.88
C GLN A 186 -2.96 13.20 -5.69
N THR A 187 -2.21 14.10 -6.31
CA THR A 187 -0.75 14.09 -6.24
C THR A 187 -0.21 15.28 -5.48
N VAL A 188 0.95 15.09 -4.84
CA VAL A 188 1.72 16.12 -4.14
C VAL A 188 3.02 16.37 -4.90
N ASP A 189 3.27 17.63 -5.23
CA ASP A 189 4.53 18.11 -5.79
C ASP A 189 5.14 19.13 -4.82
N GLY A 190 6.26 18.80 -4.21
CA GLY A 190 6.90 19.59 -3.14
C GLY A 190 6.17 19.46 -1.81
N SER A 191 5.09 20.20 -1.59
CA SER A 191 4.33 20.18 -0.33
C SER A 191 2.85 20.46 -0.54
N ALA A 192 2.00 19.85 0.29
CA ALA A 192 0.57 20.10 0.33
C ALA A 192 0.05 20.01 1.77
N THR A 193 -1.11 20.61 2.03
CA THR A 193 -1.82 20.48 3.31
C THR A 193 -3.17 19.83 3.09
N LEU A 194 -3.48 18.81 3.86
CA LEU A 194 -4.80 18.19 3.97
C LEU A 194 -5.39 18.54 5.34
N ASP A 195 -6.68 18.86 5.39
CA ASP A 195 -7.35 19.15 6.66
C ASP A 195 -8.43 18.10 6.96
N LEU A 196 -8.33 17.45 8.12
CA LEU A 196 -9.26 16.44 8.59
C LEU A 196 -10.41 17.02 9.45
N GLY A 197 -10.56 18.36 9.47
CA GLY A 197 -11.39 19.10 10.40
C GLY A 197 -10.61 19.45 11.67
N ASP A 198 -10.20 20.71 11.79
CA ASP A 198 -9.34 21.24 12.87
C ASP A 198 -8.06 20.43 13.14
N ARG A 199 -7.58 19.72 12.09
CA ARG A 199 -6.37 18.91 12.13
C ARG A 199 -5.66 18.92 10.77
N PRO A 200 -4.82 19.94 10.52
CA PRO A 200 -4.03 20.02 9.30
C PRO A 200 -2.89 19.02 9.32
N LEU A 201 -2.73 18.32 8.19
CA LEU A 201 -1.61 17.43 7.90
C LEU A 201 -0.76 18.10 6.82
N THR A 202 0.53 18.29 7.08
CA THR A 202 1.49 18.75 6.08
C THR A 202 2.15 17.54 5.43
N LEU A 203 1.92 17.38 4.11
CA LEU A 203 2.56 16.38 3.28
C LEU A 203 3.76 17.01 2.58
N ARG A 204 4.88 16.28 2.53
CA ARG A 204 6.09 16.74 1.84
C ARG A 204 6.70 15.62 1.03
N THR A 205 6.98 15.89 -0.26
CA THR A 205 7.78 15.01 -1.10
C THR A 205 9.26 15.34 -0.95
N TRP A 206 10.07 14.32 -1.16
CA TRP A 206 11.52 14.40 -1.01
C TRP A 206 12.20 14.16 -2.37
N GLN A 207 13.49 14.44 -2.46
CA GLN A 207 14.25 14.03 -3.62
C GLN A 207 14.38 12.51 -3.67
N THR A 208 15.04 11.97 -4.69
CA THR A 208 15.28 10.53 -4.76
C THR A 208 16.17 10.10 -3.60
N ALA A 209 15.62 9.29 -2.70
CA ALA A 209 16.24 8.80 -1.46
C ALA A 209 16.04 7.28 -1.33
N HIS A 210 15.16 6.81 -0.43
CA HIS A 210 14.77 5.40 -0.38
C HIS A 210 14.20 4.94 -1.72
N THR A 211 13.28 5.73 -2.28
CA THR A 211 12.79 5.61 -3.66
C THR A 211 12.88 6.97 -4.38
N ASN A 212 12.32 7.06 -5.58
CA ASN A 212 12.21 8.34 -6.28
C ASN A 212 10.88 9.08 -6.02
N ASN A 213 10.05 8.58 -5.09
CA ASN A 213 8.70 9.09 -4.88
C ASN A 213 8.31 9.19 -3.39
N ASP A 214 9.30 9.30 -2.52
CA ASP A 214 9.12 9.35 -1.07
C ASP A 214 8.33 10.58 -0.62
N LEU A 215 7.40 10.37 0.33
CA LEU A 215 6.52 11.37 0.90
C LEU A 215 6.40 11.15 2.41
N THR A 216 6.50 12.22 3.19
CA THR A 216 6.23 12.22 4.63
C THR A 216 4.94 12.93 4.96
N VAL A 217 4.33 12.55 6.09
CA VAL A 217 3.13 13.20 6.63
C VAL A 217 3.44 13.74 8.02
N TYR A 218 3.24 15.03 8.23
CA TYR A 218 3.40 15.67 9.53
C TYR A 218 2.06 16.15 10.06
N ASP A 219 1.65 15.65 11.22
CA ASP A 219 0.47 16.15 11.91
C ASP A 219 0.83 17.36 12.76
N GLU A 220 0.39 18.54 12.35
CA GLU A 220 0.64 19.80 13.02
C GLU A 220 0.09 19.86 14.45
N LYS A 221 -0.97 19.08 14.73
CA LYS A 221 -1.64 19.11 16.03
C LYS A 221 -0.90 18.32 17.11
N SER A 222 -0.44 17.13 16.78
CA SER A 222 0.30 16.27 17.70
C SER A 222 1.80 16.52 17.65
N GLY A 223 2.32 16.97 16.51
CA GLY A 223 3.73 17.04 16.19
C GLY A 223 4.31 15.69 15.81
N THR A 224 3.47 14.77 15.29
CA THR A 224 3.90 13.45 14.82
C THR A 224 4.37 13.49 13.38
N LEU A 225 5.50 12.89 13.11
CA LEU A 225 6.05 12.68 11.77
C LEU A 225 5.93 11.21 11.37
N TRP A 226 5.22 10.96 10.29
CA TRP A 226 5.18 9.67 9.59
C TRP A 226 6.20 9.74 8.46
N THR A 227 7.25 8.96 8.59
CA THR A 227 8.39 9.05 7.67
C THR A 227 8.28 8.15 6.44
N GLY A 228 7.37 7.15 6.48
CA GLY A 228 7.52 6.02 5.57
C GLY A 228 8.94 5.47 5.69
N ASP A 229 9.47 4.98 4.60
CA ASP A 229 10.79 4.33 4.53
C ASP A 229 11.97 5.31 4.42
N LEU A 230 11.73 6.59 4.74
CA LEU A 230 12.83 7.51 5.01
C LEU A 230 13.42 7.34 6.43
N LEU A 231 12.86 6.41 7.22
CA LEU A 231 13.43 5.95 8.48
C LEU A 231 13.14 4.46 8.71
N PHE A 232 14.21 3.70 8.82
CA PHE A 232 14.25 2.33 9.30
C PHE A 232 14.85 2.27 10.70
N VAL A 233 14.21 1.53 11.60
CA VAL A 233 14.72 1.37 12.97
C VAL A 233 14.91 -0.11 13.27
N ARG A 234 16.12 -0.53 13.61
CA ARG A 234 16.56 -1.92 13.79
C ARG A 234 16.66 -2.74 12.50
N CYS A 235 15.72 -2.61 11.58
CA CYS A 235 15.84 -3.18 10.24
C CYS A 235 16.83 -2.36 9.43
N ILE A 236 17.62 -3.02 8.58
CA ILE A 236 18.57 -2.33 7.71
C ILE A 236 17.83 -1.45 6.71
N PRO A 237 18.25 -0.18 6.50
CA PRO A 237 17.70 0.65 5.44
C PRO A 237 17.83 -0.03 4.08
N VAL A 238 16.83 0.12 3.21
CA VAL A 238 16.83 -0.46 1.85
C VAL A 238 17.00 0.65 0.82
N VAL A 239 18.09 0.62 0.06
CA VAL A 239 18.38 1.60 -0.99
C VAL A 239 17.79 1.13 -2.32
N ASP A 240 16.70 1.76 -2.78
CA ASP A 240 16.08 1.53 -4.09
C ASP A 240 16.05 2.81 -4.94
N GLY A 241 16.59 3.91 -4.43
CA GLY A 241 16.69 5.21 -5.07
C GLY A 241 18.12 5.71 -5.15
N SER A 242 18.53 6.57 -4.21
CA SER A 242 19.85 7.23 -4.16
C SER A 242 20.38 7.28 -2.74
N VAL A 243 21.54 6.69 -2.50
CA VAL A 243 22.19 6.78 -1.19
C VAL A 243 22.67 8.21 -0.89
N VAL A 244 23.12 8.94 -1.91
CA VAL A 244 23.57 10.34 -1.80
C VAL A 244 22.38 11.25 -1.49
N GLY A 245 21.30 11.10 -2.26
CA GLY A 245 20.10 11.90 -2.03
C GLY A 245 19.46 11.63 -0.68
N TRP A 246 19.51 10.39 -0.19
CA TRP A 246 18.99 10.06 1.14
C TRP A 246 19.79 10.74 2.25
N LEU A 247 21.12 10.73 2.18
CA LEU A 247 21.97 11.46 3.13
C LEU A 247 21.71 12.96 3.13
N GLU A 248 21.46 13.57 1.96
CA GLU A 248 21.07 14.96 1.87
C GLU A 248 19.69 15.23 2.50
N ASP A 249 18.71 14.35 2.28
CA ASP A 249 17.39 14.50 2.87
C ASP A 249 17.39 14.29 4.38
N ILE A 250 18.19 13.35 4.91
CA ILE A 250 18.39 13.19 6.36
C ILE A 250 18.82 14.51 7.02
N THR A 251 19.70 15.27 6.37
CA THR A 251 20.13 16.58 6.89
C THR A 251 18.97 17.56 7.06
N ARG A 252 17.95 17.48 6.17
CA ARG A 252 16.74 18.32 6.22
C ARG A 252 15.71 17.76 7.20
N ILE A 253 15.54 16.44 7.23
CA ILE A 253 14.61 15.73 8.11
C ILE A 253 15.00 15.93 9.58
N LYS A 254 16.29 15.93 9.92
CA LYS A 254 16.81 16.23 11.25
C LYS A 254 16.29 17.56 11.82
N GLN A 255 16.07 18.56 10.97
CA GLN A 255 15.61 19.88 11.39
C GLN A 255 14.12 19.91 11.79
N MET A 256 13.34 18.89 11.44
CA MET A 256 11.91 18.85 11.74
C MET A 256 11.61 18.65 13.22
N ASN A 257 12.50 17.96 13.95
CA ASN A 257 12.42 17.74 15.40
C ASN A 257 11.01 17.39 15.91
N PRO A 258 10.37 16.31 15.39
CA PRO A 258 9.03 15.93 15.76
C PRO A 258 8.92 15.52 17.24
N ARG A 259 7.70 15.56 17.80
CA ARG A 259 7.42 15.06 19.16
C ARG A 259 7.28 13.54 19.19
N HIS A 260 6.69 13.00 18.13
CA HIS A 260 6.46 11.57 17.92
C HIS A 260 6.87 11.19 16.50
N VAL A 261 7.26 9.93 16.31
CA VAL A 261 7.68 9.42 15.00
C VAL A 261 7.05 8.06 14.73
N VAL A 262 6.56 7.88 13.52
CA VAL A 262 6.18 6.56 13.01
C VAL A 262 7.08 6.25 11.81
N PRO A 263 8.09 5.38 11.98
CA PRO A 263 8.94 4.92 10.88
C PRO A 263 8.19 3.93 9.99
N GLY A 264 8.65 3.72 8.75
CA GLY A 264 8.10 2.66 7.89
C GLY A 264 8.36 1.28 8.46
N HIS A 265 9.53 1.05 9.02
CA HIS A 265 9.89 -0.22 9.64
C HIS A 265 10.55 -0.01 11.01
N GLY A 266 10.27 -0.93 11.93
CA GLY A 266 10.83 -0.89 13.26
C GLY A 266 9.86 -0.40 14.33
N PRO A 267 10.30 -0.22 15.60
CA PRO A 267 9.44 0.16 16.71
C PRO A 267 8.77 1.51 16.49
N LEU A 268 7.52 1.63 16.95
CA LEU A 268 6.76 2.88 16.92
C LEU A 268 7.32 3.87 17.96
N ASP A 269 7.26 5.14 17.63
CA ASP A 269 7.71 6.27 18.46
C ASP A 269 9.12 6.06 19.07
N PRO A 270 10.12 5.72 18.23
CA PRO A 270 11.50 5.52 18.68
C PRO A 270 12.17 6.84 19.07
N PRO A 271 13.27 6.79 19.81
CA PRO A 271 14.09 8.00 20.07
C PRO A 271 14.57 8.62 18.76
N TRP A 272 13.96 9.73 18.35
CA TRP A 272 14.12 10.38 17.04
C TRP A 272 15.58 10.56 16.61
N GLN A 273 16.33 11.32 17.41
CA GLN A 273 17.72 11.69 17.07
C GLN A 273 18.60 10.45 16.92
N GLN A 274 18.54 9.55 17.90
CA GLN A 274 19.37 8.34 17.92
C GLN A 274 19.05 7.41 16.74
N SER A 275 17.77 7.27 16.38
CA SER A 275 17.35 6.39 15.30
C SER A 275 17.81 6.91 13.94
N LEU A 276 17.65 8.22 13.72
CA LEU A 276 18.09 8.87 12.48
C LEU A 276 19.61 8.91 12.34
N GLU A 277 20.34 9.09 13.45
CA GLU A 277 21.82 9.06 13.48
C GLU A 277 22.35 7.67 13.14
N ALA A 278 21.69 6.60 13.62
CA ALA A 278 22.10 5.23 13.31
C ALA A 278 21.92 4.91 11.81
N GLU A 279 20.80 5.33 11.24
CA GLU A 279 20.53 5.16 9.79
C GLU A 279 21.51 5.98 8.94
N GLU A 280 21.71 7.26 9.29
CA GLU A 280 22.68 8.13 8.61
C GLU A 280 24.08 7.54 8.62
N GLN A 281 24.51 7.02 9.78
CA GLN A 281 25.82 6.38 9.91
C GLN A 281 25.96 5.19 8.95
N TYR A 282 24.96 4.30 8.91
CA TYR A 282 24.96 3.17 8.00
C TYR A 282 25.06 3.61 6.54
N LEU A 283 24.24 4.56 6.10
CA LEU A 283 24.23 5.05 4.71
C LEU A 283 25.54 5.77 4.36
N ALA A 284 26.10 6.54 5.28
CA ALA A 284 27.38 7.24 5.08
C ALA A 284 28.56 6.26 4.97
N GLU A 285 28.61 5.25 5.83
CA GLU A 285 29.60 4.17 5.78
C GLU A 285 29.48 3.38 4.48
N LEU A 286 28.25 2.98 4.09
CA LEU A 286 27.99 2.30 2.82
C LEU A 286 28.53 3.11 1.63
N ALA A 287 28.17 4.39 1.54
CA ALA A 287 28.61 5.27 0.44
C ALA A 287 30.14 5.48 0.46
N GLY A 288 30.75 5.66 1.64
CA GLY A 288 32.18 5.85 1.82
C GLY A 288 32.97 4.62 1.38
N ASP A 289 32.58 3.45 1.84
CA ASP A 289 33.25 2.19 1.55
C ASP A 289 33.12 1.79 0.09
N VAL A 290 31.95 2.02 -0.52
CA VAL A 290 31.74 1.78 -1.96
C VAL A 290 32.63 2.72 -2.79
N ARG A 291 32.71 4.02 -2.46
CA ARG A 291 33.64 4.96 -3.14
C ARG A 291 35.10 4.52 -3.01
N GLU A 292 35.50 4.00 -1.86
CA GLU A 292 36.86 3.48 -1.66
C GLU A 292 37.09 2.23 -2.51
N ALA A 293 36.10 1.32 -2.59
CA ALA A 293 36.22 0.13 -3.44
C ALA A 293 36.36 0.52 -4.93
N ILE A 294 35.55 1.49 -5.42
CA ILE A 294 35.64 2.01 -6.79
C ILE A 294 37.00 2.64 -7.04
N ARG A 295 37.53 3.48 -6.14
CA ARG A 295 38.85 4.12 -6.29
C ARG A 295 40.01 3.09 -6.37
N ARG A 296 39.86 1.95 -5.72
CA ARG A 296 40.82 0.83 -5.80
C ARG A 296 40.64 -0.03 -7.04
N GLY A 297 39.68 0.26 -7.91
CA GLY A 297 39.37 -0.52 -9.11
C GLY A 297 38.67 -1.85 -8.83
N ALA A 298 38.03 -1.99 -7.67
CA ALA A 298 37.26 -3.19 -7.36
C ALA A 298 36.01 -3.27 -8.26
N THR A 299 35.71 -4.47 -8.73
CA THR A 299 34.45 -4.72 -9.44
C THR A 299 33.27 -4.65 -8.47
N ILE A 300 32.06 -4.45 -9.00
CA ILE A 300 30.81 -4.47 -8.20
C ILE A 300 30.70 -5.77 -7.35
N GLN A 301 31.10 -6.93 -7.92
CA GLN A 301 31.06 -8.18 -7.17
C GLN A 301 32.05 -8.17 -5.99
N GLN A 302 33.26 -7.62 -6.19
CA GLN A 302 34.27 -7.49 -5.12
C GLN A 302 33.77 -6.49 -4.03
N ALA A 303 33.13 -5.41 -4.43
CA ALA A 303 32.52 -4.49 -3.48
C ALA A 303 31.42 -5.19 -2.65
N VAL A 304 30.50 -5.91 -3.31
CA VAL A 304 29.44 -6.68 -2.66
C VAL A 304 29.97 -7.73 -1.67
N ASP A 305 31.13 -8.29 -1.92
CA ASP A 305 31.74 -9.33 -1.07
C ASP A 305 32.57 -8.76 0.09
N THR A 306 32.89 -7.46 0.09
CA THR A 306 33.85 -6.88 1.06
C THR A 306 33.37 -5.64 1.81
N VAL A 307 32.40 -4.89 1.28
CA VAL A 307 31.91 -3.64 1.89
C VAL A 307 30.98 -3.93 3.05
N GLY A 308 31.12 -3.17 4.14
CA GLY A 308 30.17 -3.09 5.25
C GLY A 308 29.93 -4.37 6.04
N LEU A 309 30.88 -5.34 6.04
CA LEU A 309 30.72 -6.62 6.74
C LEU A 309 30.61 -6.48 8.26
N ASP A 310 31.12 -5.39 8.84
CA ASP A 310 31.04 -5.05 10.26
C ASP A 310 29.64 -4.54 10.68
N GLN A 311 28.75 -4.29 9.70
CA GLN A 311 27.36 -3.88 9.95
C GLN A 311 26.43 -5.07 10.22
N ARG A 312 26.91 -6.31 9.96
CA ARG A 312 26.11 -7.55 9.99
C ARG A 312 25.33 -7.74 11.28
N ASP A 313 25.98 -7.53 12.42
CA ASP A 313 25.39 -7.77 13.74
C ASP A 313 24.64 -6.54 14.30
N LYS A 314 24.66 -5.42 13.58
CA LYS A 314 24.00 -4.18 14.00
C LYS A 314 22.56 -4.07 13.49
N TRP A 315 22.25 -4.76 12.37
CA TRP A 315 21.00 -4.60 11.65
C TRP A 315 20.26 -5.92 11.44
N LEU A 316 18.96 -5.93 11.72
CA LEU A 316 18.09 -7.02 11.29
C LEU A 316 17.98 -7.02 9.75
N LEU A 317 17.77 -8.19 9.17
CA LEU A 317 17.65 -8.39 7.72
C LEU A 317 18.89 -8.02 6.89
N TYR A 318 20.05 -7.88 7.56
CA TYR A 318 21.34 -7.58 6.90
C TYR A 318 21.63 -8.53 5.74
N GLU A 319 21.54 -9.85 5.96
CA GLU A 319 21.88 -10.87 4.96
C GLU A 319 20.99 -10.80 3.69
N ILE A 320 19.81 -10.20 3.83
CA ILE A 320 18.83 -10.11 2.74
C ILE A 320 19.05 -8.85 1.91
N TYR A 321 19.31 -7.71 2.57
CA TYR A 321 19.30 -6.43 1.87
C TYR A 321 20.67 -5.78 1.69
N HIS A 322 21.68 -6.08 2.54
CA HIS A 322 22.95 -5.37 2.48
C HIS A 322 23.65 -5.51 1.13
N ARG A 323 23.72 -6.73 0.56
CA ARG A 323 24.34 -6.97 -0.75
C ARG A 323 23.62 -6.18 -1.88
N ARG A 324 22.32 -6.04 -1.78
CA ARG A 324 21.52 -5.23 -2.71
C ARG A 324 21.84 -3.75 -2.55
N ASN A 325 21.96 -3.26 -1.30
CA ASN A 325 22.34 -1.89 -1.02
C ASN A 325 23.72 -1.54 -1.57
N VAL A 326 24.72 -2.43 -1.40
CA VAL A 326 26.06 -2.25 -2.01
C VAL A 326 25.98 -2.18 -3.52
N THR A 327 25.15 -3.04 -4.14
CA THR A 327 24.94 -3.03 -5.59
C THR A 327 24.34 -1.71 -6.07
N ALA A 328 23.29 -1.21 -5.39
CA ALA A 328 22.64 0.05 -5.71
C ALA A 328 23.58 1.25 -5.55
N ALA A 329 24.28 1.31 -4.41
CA ALA A 329 25.26 2.36 -4.13
C ALA A 329 26.43 2.32 -5.15
N TYR A 330 26.92 1.14 -5.52
CA TYR A 330 27.99 1.03 -6.52
C TYR A 330 27.54 1.55 -7.88
N ALA A 331 26.35 1.17 -8.35
CA ALA A 331 25.81 1.62 -9.63
C ALA A 331 25.58 3.13 -9.68
N GLU A 332 25.22 3.76 -8.54
CA GLU A 332 25.10 5.20 -8.42
C GLU A 332 26.47 5.90 -8.43
N LEU A 333 27.39 5.42 -7.57
CA LEU A 333 28.63 6.12 -7.26
C LEU A 333 29.75 5.92 -8.30
N GLU A 334 29.67 4.88 -9.15
CA GLU A 334 30.68 4.65 -10.20
C GLU A 334 30.72 5.76 -11.25
N TRP A 335 29.69 6.61 -11.32
CA TRP A 335 29.60 7.74 -12.23
C TRP A 335 29.95 9.09 -11.57
N GLU A 336 30.25 9.11 -10.27
CA GLU A 336 30.79 10.31 -9.60
C GLU A 336 32.23 10.57 -10.12
N GLN A 337 32.44 11.69 -10.82
CA GLN A 337 33.77 12.11 -11.31
C GLN A 337 34.34 13.25 -10.47
#